data_27b06406fd12816b5c9c950a1064dc42
#
_entry.id   27b06406fd12816b5c9c950a1064dc42
#
_cell.length_a   1.000
_cell.length_b   1.000
_cell.length_c   1.000
_cell.angle_alpha   90.00
_cell.angle_beta   90.00
_cell.angle_gamma   90.00
#
_symmetry.space_group_name_H-M   'P 1'
#
loop_
_entity.id
_entity.type
_entity.pdbx_description
1 polymer ?
#
loop_
_entity_poly.entity_id
_entity_poly.type
_entity_poly.pdbx_seq_one_letter_code
_entity_poly.pdbx_strand_id
1 'polypeptide(L)'
;MDWSPSTPSEPGCLPAGCQPLGRNRSANVLEQHLRPWRRSDQRWDLLLLLAATRTAEHPGISAAGATPESRRFTALADAELLLEGPDGPRRWPLPPLPAGVSPALLSHVALDCLPLEPHLAVLGLEHPAPFSHLNLEPQDWGPAACLSTGRAMPPERVAWLWRQGLDLGARFQRPVLLTECVPGGTTTAQAVLTALGISVGNLISGSARQPPQELKRMLVEQGLRRASLPPQPSPLAVLAAVGDPFQAVAAGFLVASRQPVLLGGGSQMAAVLALALAALEPRARQDLSRRALLGTTAWLADEQLGPERQPALGWLLDRVGQHFDVPLCGVASGVRFHDSSSQLLRDYERGYVKEGVGAGALLLLAQLQGQPPQALVEACERAVERLPSSP
;
A
#
# COMPACT_ATOMS: atom_id res chain seq x y z
N MET A 1 1.82 13.89 -23.28
CA MET A 1 2.88 14.85 -22.91
C MET A 1 4.20 14.32 -23.43
N ASP A 2 4.98 15.13 -24.17
CA ASP A 2 6.34 14.70 -24.56
C ASP A 2 7.28 14.84 -23.36
N TRP A 3 7.48 13.71 -22.67
CA TRP A 3 8.50 13.61 -21.64
C TRP A 3 9.85 13.35 -22.31
N SER A 4 10.73 14.33 -22.32
CA SER A 4 12.11 14.11 -22.75
C SER A 4 12.79 13.19 -21.72
N PRO A 5 13.48 12.10 -22.13
CA PRO A 5 14.18 11.24 -21.19
C PRO A 5 15.31 12.03 -20.52
N SER A 6 15.16 12.28 -19.24
CA SER A 6 16.25 12.79 -18.40
C SER A 6 17.21 11.64 -18.05
N THR A 7 18.47 11.95 -17.84
CA THR A 7 19.49 10.96 -17.45
C THR A 7 19.10 10.28 -16.13
N PRO A 8 19.11 8.94 -16.05
CA PRO A 8 18.87 8.22 -14.81
C PRO A 8 19.80 8.71 -13.68
N SER A 9 19.32 8.69 -12.44
CA SER A 9 20.15 9.06 -11.28
C SER A 9 21.41 8.20 -11.20
N GLU A 10 22.55 8.81 -10.83
CA GLU A 10 23.83 8.12 -10.71
C GLU A 10 23.75 6.88 -9.79
N PRO A 11 24.44 5.77 -10.13
CA PRO A 11 24.49 4.58 -9.28
C PRO A 11 24.99 4.93 -7.86
N GLY A 12 24.27 4.47 -6.83
CA GLY A 12 24.63 4.67 -5.43
C GLY A 12 24.02 5.88 -4.75
N CYS A 13 23.39 6.82 -5.49
CA CYS A 13 22.67 7.96 -4.91
C CYS A 13 21.16 7.81 -5.04
N LEU A 14 20.42 8.16 -3.98
CA LEU A 14 18.95 8.30 -4.08
C LEU A 14 18.62 9.56 -4.91
N PRO A 15 17.50 9.56 -5.65
CA PRO A 15 17.00 10.77 -6.29
C PRO A 15 16.76 11.90 -5.29
N ALA A 16 16.72 13.13 -5.79
CA ALA A 16 16.56 14.33 -4.96
C ALA A 16 15.36 14.20 -4.01
N GLY A 17 15.56 14.46 -2.72
CA GLY A 17 14.55 14.41 -1.67
C GLY A 17 14.14 13.02 -1.24
N CYS A 18 14.50 11.94 -1.98
CA CYS A 18 14.21 10.58 -1.54
C CYS A 18 15.02 10.21 -0.30
N GLN A 19 14.40 9.44 0.61
CA GLN A 19 15.05 9.08 1.87
C GLN A 19 14.82 7.59 2.22
N PRO A 20 15.84 6.92 2.82
CA PRO A 20 15.68 5.54 3.26
C PRO A 20 14.86 5.47 4.54
N LEU A 21 14.07 4.40 4.70
CA LEU A 21 13.29 4.10 5.89
C LEU A 21 14.05 3.16 6.84
N GLY A 22 13.74 3.28 8.13
CA GLY A 22 14.27 2.38 9.14
C GLY A 22 15.77 2.53 9.40
N ARG A 23 16.38 1.51 10.00
CA ARG A 23 17.80 1.51 10.40
C ARG A 23 18.72 0.97 9.32
N ASN A 24 18.21 0.17 8.40
CA ASN A 24 19.01 -0.44 7.33
C ASN A 24 19.21 0.57 6.19
N ARG A 25 20.14 1.50 6.39
CA ARG A 25 20.43 2.63 5.48
C ARG A 25 21.77 2.48 4.74
N SER A 26 22.36 1.28 4.73
CA SER A 26 23.60 1.04 4.01
C SER A 26 23.41 1.30 2.51
N ALA A 27 24.23 2.19 1.94
CA ALA A 27 24.16 2.56 0.53
C ALA A 27 24.24 1.33 -0.40
N ASN A 28 25.11 0.37 -0.08
CA ASN A 28 25.27 -0.85 -0.87
C ASN A 28 24.01 -1.73 -0.86
N VAL A 29 23.36 -1.86 0.29
CA VAL A 29 22.11 -2.64 0.42
C VAL A 29 20.97 -1.96 -0.31
N LEU A 30 20.83 -0.64 -0.16
CA LEU A 30 19.83 0.14 -0.89
C LEU A 30 20.03 0.06 -2.40
N GLU A 31 21.27 0.18 -2.88
CA GLU A 31 21.57 0.07 -4.30
C GLU A 31 21.21 -1.30 -4.88
N GLN A 32 21.46 -2.39 -4.14
CA GLN A 32 21.04 -3.74 -4.57
C GLN A 32 19.52 -3.83 -4.76
N HIS A 33 18.72 -3.22 -3.86
CA HIS A 33 17.26 -3.21 -3.97
C HIS A 33 16.76 -2.28 -5.08
N LEU A 34 17.46 -1.14 -5.32
CA LEU A 34 17.06 -0.15 -6.32
C LEU A 34 17.48 -0.51 -7.74
N ARG A 35 18.55 -1.29 -7.89
CA ARG A 35 19.11 -1.65 -9.20
C ARG A 35 18.09 -2.20 -10.20
N PRO A 36 17.13 -3.08 -9.84
CA PRO A 36 16.11 -3.57 -10.78
C PRO A 36 15.18 -2.47 -11.31
N TRP A 37 15.05 -1.37 -10.56
CA TRP A 37 14.12 -0.27 -10.81
C TRP A 37 14.75 0.93 -11.52
N ARG A 38 16.09 0.91 -11.70
CA ARG A 38 16.84 1.96 -12.42
C ARG A 38 17.05 1.67 -13.90
N ARG A 39 16.69 0.49 -14.35
CA ARG A 39 16.94 0.03 -15.73
C ARG A 39 15.88 0.58 -16.67
N SER A 40 16.26 1.50 -17.55
CA SER A 40 15.37 2.11 -18.56
C SER A 40 14.99 1.15 -19.70
N ASP A 41 15.76 0.06 -19.88
CA ASP A 41 15.51 -0.98 -20.89
C ASP A 41 14.54 -2.08 -20.41
N GLN A 42 14.09 -2.03 -19.17
CA GLN A 42 13.26 -3.05 -18.55
C GLN A 42 11.83 -2.54 -18.37
N ARG A 43 10.86 -3.38 -18.73
CA ARG A 43 9.45 -3.18 -18.37
C ARG A 43 9.18 -3.79 -17.00
N TRP A 44 8.25 -3.22 -16.28
CA TRP A 44 7.76 -3.69 -14.99
C TRP A 44 6.26 -3.93 -15.06
N ASP A 45 5.76 -4.72 -14.15
CA ASP A 45 4.33 -4.92 -13.99
C ASP A 45 3.84 -4.17 -12.75
N LEU A 46 2.66 -3.56 -12.85
CA LEU A 46 1.93 -3.00 -11.70
C LEU A 46 0.80 -3.97 -11.36
N LEU A 47 0.80 -4.52 -10.14
CA LEU A 47 -0.32 -5.30 -9.62
C LEU A 47 -1.03 -4.50 -8.53
N LEU A 48 -2.23 -3.99 -8.85
CA LEU A 48 -3.10 -3.28 -7.92
C LEU A 48 -4.19 -4.21 -7.41
N LEU A 49 -4.20 -4.47 -6.10
CA LEU A 49 -5.20 -5.27 -5.42
C LEU A 49 -6.23 -4.35 -4.75
N LEU A 50 -7.47 -4.41 -5.23
CA LEU A 50 -8.61 -3.69 -4.68
C LEU A 50 -9.37 -4.64 -3.77
N ALA A 51 -9.54 -4.30 -2.48
CA ALA A 51 -10.24 -5.19 -1.57
C ALA A 51 -11.20 -4.43 -0.62
N ALA A 52 -12.20 -5.16 -0.13
CA ALA A 52 -13.17 -4.64 0.81
C ALA A 52 -13.21 -5.43 2.12
N THR A 53 -13.41 -4.68 3.21
CA THR A 53 -13.65 -5.23 4.55
C THR A 53 -14.71 -4.40 5.28
N ARG A 54 -15.61 -5.06 5.99
CA ARG A 54 -16.60 -4.41 6.87
C ARG A 54 -15.97 -3.62 8.02
N THR A 55 -14.68 -3.79 8.27
CA THR A 55 -13.92 -2.94 9.19
C THR A 55 -13.97 -1.47 8.77
N ALA A 56 -14.02 -1.18 7.47
CA ALA A 56 -14.15 0.17 6.92
C ALA A 56 -15.47 0.87 7.29
N GLU A 57 -16.49 0.12 7.67
CA GLU A 57 -17.83 0.65 7.98
C GLU A 57 -17.94 1.29 9.37
N HIS A 58 -16.96 1.06 10.25
CA HIS A 58 -16.95 1.76 11.53
C HIS A 58 -16.80 3.27 11.34
N PRO A 59 -17.70 4.08 11.94
CA PRO A 59 -17.56 5.53 11.92
C PRO A 59 -16.21 5.99 12.46
N GLY A 60 -15.54 6.88 11.74
CA GLY A 60 -14.25 7.44 12.15
C GLY A 60 -13.01 6.54 11.96
N ILE A 61 -13.15 5.30 11.48
CA ILE A 61 -12.01 4.38 11.34
C ILE A 61 -11.06 4.76 10.19
N SER A 62 -11.56 5.41 9.16
CA SER A 62 -10.80 5.81 7.98
C SER A 62 -11.34 7.12 7.41
N ALA A 63 -10.45 7.94 6.87
CA ALA A 63 -10.79 9.14 6.12
C ALA A 63 -10.80 8.91 4.59
N ALA A 64 -10.64 7.67 4.14
CA ALA A 64 -10.77 7.29 2.73
C ALA A 64 -12.26 7.21 2.31
N GLY A 65 -12.96 8.32 2.42
CA GLY A 65 -14.40 8.47 2.28
C GLY A 65 -15.06 8.98 3.58
N ALA A 66 -15.89 10.02 3.49
CA ALA A 66 -16.47 10.70 4.64
C ALA A 66 -17.43 9.81 5.45
N THR A 67 -18.16 8.91 4.78
CA THR A 67 -19.15 8.02 5.40
C THR A 67 -18.81 6.54 5.16
N PRO A 68 -19.33 5.62 5.99
CA PRO A 68 -19.19 4.19 5.74
C PRO A 68 -19.64 3.78 4.33
N GLU A 69 -20.75 4.35 3.85
CA GLU A 69 -21.32 4.06 2.53
C GLU A 69 -20.37 4.52 1.41
N SER A 70 -19.82 5.74 1.51
CA SER A 70 -18.91 6.27 0.50
C SER A 70 -17.61 5.47 0.41
N ARG A 71 -17.16 4.86 1.51
CA ARG A 71 -15.95 4.00 1.51
C ARG A 71 -16.09 2.72 0.70
N ARG A 72 -17.31 2.26 0.43
CA ARG A 72 -17.56 1.09 -0.42
C ARG A 72 -17.17 1.34 -1.88
N PHE A 73 -17.16 2.60 -2.29
CA PHE A 73 -16.81 3.00 -3.65
C PHE A 73 -15.34 3.42 -3.81
N THR A 74 -14.63 3.70 -2.72
CA THR A 74 -13.28 4.26 -2.75
C THR A 74 -12.35 3.46 -3.65
N ALA A 75 -12.27 2.13 -3.48
CA ALA A 75 -11.35 1.31 -4.25
C ALA A 75 -11.66 1.31 -5.76
N LEU A 76 -12.96 1.33 -6.12
CA LEU A 76 -13.38 1.42 -7.52
C LEU A 76 -13.10 2.79 -8.13
N ALA A 77 -13.47 3.86 -7.42
CA ALA A 77 -13.29 5.22 -7.90
C ALA A 77 -11.80 5.60 -8.02
N ASP A 78 -10.98 5.14 -7.08
CA ASP A 78 -9.53 5.33 -7.13
C ASP A 78 -8.88 4.55 -8.28
N ALA A 79 -9.37 3.34 -8.58
CA ALA A 79 -8.89 2.56 -9.71
C ALA A 79 -9.29 3.21 -11.05
N GLU A 80 -10.53 3.72 -11.18
CA GLU A 80 -10.94 4.48 -12.37
C GLU A 80 -10.08 5.76 -12.54
N LEU A 81 -9.81 6.48 -11.44
CA LEU A 81 -8.94 7.66 -11.49
C LEU A 81 -7.50 7.30 -11.89
N LEU A 82 -6.97 6.18 -11.40
CA LEU A 82 -5.65 5.71 -11.78
C LEU A 82 -5.57 5.41 -13.29
N LEU A 83 -6.58 4.72 -13.84
CA LEU A 83 -6.58 4.27 -15.22
C LEU A 83 -6.94 5.38 -16.22
N GLU A 84 -7.99 6.14 -15.92
CA GLU A 84 -8.61 7.09 -16.85
C GLU A 84 -8.15 8.55 -16.63
N GLY A 85 -7.51 8.82 -15.50
CA GLY A 85 -7.04 10.16 -15.14
C GLY A 85 -8.13 11.14 -14.71
N PRO A 86 -7.76 12.41 -14.51
CA PRO A 86 -8.67 13.42 -13.97
C PRO A 86 -9.87 13.74 -14.84
N ASP A 87 -9.73 13.70 -16.19
CA ASP A 87 -10.81 14.00 -17.15
C ASP A 87 -11.56 12.75 -17.59
N GLY A 88 -11.09 11.58 -17.23
CA GLY A 88 -11.65 10.31 -17.69
C GLY A 88 -13.08 10.07 -17.18
N PRO A 89 -13.87 9.25 -17.92
CA PRO A 89 -15.19 8.86 -17.47
C PRO A 89 -15.09 8.07 -16.16
N ARG A 90 -15.93 8.40 -15.20
CA ARG A 90 -16.03 7.67 -13.93
C ARG A 90 -17.45 7.16 -13.73
N ARG A 91 -17.59 5.87 -13.54
CA ARG A 91 -18.86 5.27 -13.14
C ARG A 91 -19.14 5.53 -11.66
N TRP A 92 -18.07 5.53 -10.86
CA TRP A 92 -18.16 5.73 -9.42
C TRP A 92 -17.58 7.09 -9.03
N PRO A 93 -18.34 7.93 -8.31
CA PRO A 93 -17.83 9.22 -7.87
C PRO A 93 -16.70 9.03 -6.86
N LEU A 94 -15.69 9.88 -6.94
CA LEU A 94 -14.67 9.94 -5.91
C LEU A 94 -15.32 10.24 -4.57
N PRO A 95 -15.10 9.43 -3.52
CA PRO A 95 -15.67 9.70 -2.22
C PRO A 95 -15.18 11.06 -1.69
N PRO A 96 -16.06 11.86 -1.08
CA PRO A 96 -15.65 13.12 -0.49
C PRO A 96 -14.62 12.86 0.62
N LEU A 97 -13.51 13.59 0.57
CA LEU A 97 -12.46 13.55 1.58
C LEU A 97 -12.60 14.75 2.52
N PRO A 98 -12.21 14.63 3.79
CA PRO A 98 -12.20 15.76 4.73
C PRO A 98 -11.26 16.90 4.28
N ALA A 99 -10.16 16.56 3.61
CA ALA A 99 -9.18 17.45 3.01
C ALA A 99 -8.28 16.65 2.05
N GLY A 100 -7.64 17.35 1.12
CA GLY A 100 -6.76 16.74 0.13
C GLY A 100 -7.51 16.18 -1.07
N VAL A 101 -6.79 15.49 -1.93
CA VAL A 101 -7.28 14.78 -3.11
C VAL A 101 -6.87 13.31 -3.01
N SER A 102 -7.59 12.41 -3.71
CA SER A 102 -7.24 10.99 -3.73
C SER A 102 -5.80 10.77 -4.16
N PRO A 103 -5.03 9.90 -3.48
CA PRO A 103 -3.66 9.55 -3.86
C PRO A 103 -3.61 8.86 -5.23
N ALA A 104 -4.73 8.31 -5.72
CA ALA A 104 -4.82 7.76 -7.06
C ALA A 104 -4.50 8.80 -8.16
N LEU A 105 -4.72 10.10 -7.91
CA LEU A 105 -4.30 11.17 -8.81
C LEU A 105 -2.78 11.25 -8.95
N LEU A 106 -2.07 11.17 -7.83
CA LEU A 106 -0.61 11.17 -7.81
C LEU A 106 -0.07 9.91 -8.49
N SER A 107 -0.74 8.79 -8.24
CA SER A 107 -0.42 7.51 -8.86
C SER A 107 -0.59 7.56 -10.38
N HIS A 108 -1.69 8.15 -10.87
CA HIS A 108 -1.94 8.35 -12.31
C HIS A 108 -0.84 9.19 -12.94
N VAL A 109 -0.53 10.35 -12.35
CA VAL A 109 0.53 11.25 -12.86
C VAL A 109 1.88 10.55 -12.96
N ALA A 110 2.24 9.76 -11.95
CA ALA A 110 3.49 9.02 -11.97
C ALA A 110 3.46 7.84 -12.95
N LEU A 111 2.33 7.15 -13.09
CA LEU A 111 2.15 6.03 -14.01
C LEU A 111 2.32 6.47 -15.47
N ASP A 112 1.81 7.64 -15.83
CA ASP A 112 1.92 8.21 -17.19
C ASP A 112 3.36 8.38 -17.67
N CYS A 113 4.33 8.47 -16.78
CA CYS A 113 5.76 8.60 -17.12
C CYS A 113 6.53 7.28 -17.01
N LEU A 114 5.87 6.16 -16.74
CA LEU A 114 6.53 4.89 -16.46
C LEU A 114 6.17 3.79 -17.47
N PRO A 115 7.12 2.93 -17.85
CA PRO A 115 6.86 1.79 -18.71
C PRO A 115 6.24 0.62 -17.91
N LEU A 116 5.15 0.90 -17.20
CA LEU A 116 4.40 -0.05 -16.37
C LEU A 116 3.17 -0.58 -17.10
N GLU A 117 2.92 -1.87 -16.97
CA GLU A 117 1.70 -2.51 -17.43
C GLU A 117 0.80 -2.80 -16.21
N PRO A 118 -0.38 -2.13 -16.10
CA PRO A 118 -1.25 -2.30 -14.95
C PRO A 118 -2.11 -3.57 -15.05
N HIS A 119 -2.07 -4.37 -13.98
CA HIS A 119 -2.96 -5.50 -13.73
C HIS A 119 -3.75 -5.21 -12.46
N LEU A 120 -5.07 -5.20 -12.55
CA LEU A 120 -5.94 -4.97 -11.42
C LEU A 120 -6.61 -6.28 -10.99
N ALA A 121 -6.78 -6.48 -9.69
CA ALA A 121 -7.60 -7.57 -9.15
C ALA A 121 -8.62 -7.03 -8.17
N VAL A 122 -9.82 -7.58 -8.21
CA VAL A 122 -10.97 -7.17 -7.39
C VAL A 122 -11.28 -8.27 -6.39
N LEU A 123 -11.33 -7.92 -5.10
CA LEU A 123 -11.47 -8.86 -3.99
C LEU A 123 -12.58 -8.40 -3.04
N GLY A 124 -13.71 -9.07 -3.08
CA GLY A 124 -14.84 -8.82 -2.18
C GLY A 124 -15.49 -7.46 -2.29
N LEU A 125 -15.39 -6.77 -3.43
CA LEU A 125 -16.11 -5.51 -3.64
C LEU A 125 -17.59 -5.79 -3.88
N GLU A 126 -18.46 -4.93 -3.30
CA GLU A 126 -19.92 -5.09 -3.42
C GLU A 126 -20.46 -4.60 -4.78
N HIS A 127 -19.70 -3.75 -5.45
CA HIS A 127 -20.10 -3.16 -6.72
C HIS A 127 -19.22 -3.65 -7.86
N PRO A 128 -19.79 -3.76 -9.10
CA PRO A 128 -19.04 -4.24 -10.24
C PRO A 128 -17.95 -3.25 -10.65
N ALA A 129 -16.75 -3.76 -10.92
CA ALA A 129 -15.66 -2.99 -11.48
C ALA A 129 -15.92 -2.68 -12.97
N PRO A 130 -15.85 -1.42 -13.40
CA PRO A 130 -16.11 -1.02 -14.78
C PRO A 130 -14.91 -1.17 -15.72
N PHE A 131 -13.81 -1.73 -15.23
CA PHE A 131 -12.55 -1.92 -15.94
C PHE A 131 -12.15 -3.41 -15.99
N SER A 132 -11.22 -3.73 -16.90
CA SER A 132 -10.65 -5.08 -16.99
C SER A 132 -9.88 -5.44 -15.72
N HIS A 133 -10.11 -6.62 -15.17
CA HIS A 133 -9.47 -7.07 -13.95
C HIS A 133 -9.31 -8.59 -13.88
N LEU A 134 -8.41 -9.04 -13.02
CA LEU A 134 -8.21 -10.43 -12.68
C LEU A 134 -9.29 -10.90 -11.70
N ASN A 135 -9.99 -11.98 -12.04
CA ASN A 135 -10.96 -12.62 -11.16
C ASN A 135 -10.24 -13.66 -10.30
N LEU A 136 -9.94 -13.33 -9.05
CA LEU A 136 -9.20 -14.20 -8.14
C LEU A 136 -10.10 -14.94 -7.15
N GLU A 137 -11.37 -14.56 -7.06
CA GLU A 137 -12.37 -15.22 -6.20
C GLU A 137 -13.78 -15.09 -6.77
N PRO A 138 -14.73 -15.95 -6.34
CA PRO A 138 -16.14 -15.79 -6.67
C PRO A 138 -16.69 -14.44 -6.20
N GLN A 139 -17.50 -13.79 -7.03
CA GLN A 139 -18.06 -12.44 -6.74
C GLN A 139 -19.01 -12.40 -5.55
N ASP A 140 -19.66 -13.51 -5.23
CA ASP A 140 -20.62 -13.66 -4.13
C ASP A 140 -19.99 -13.74 -2.74
N TRP A 141 -18.67 -13.83 -2.65
CA TRP A 141 -18.00 -13.85 -1.35
C TRP A 141 -18.05 -12.51 -0.62
N GLY A 142 -18.17 -11.40 -1.32
CA GLY A 142 -18.33 -10.06 -0.75
C GLY A 142 -17.18 -9.60 0.16
N PRO A 143 -17.34 -8.48 0.89
CA PRO A 143 -16.33 -7.96 1.80
C PRO A 143 -15.96 -8.94 2.92
N ALA A 144 -14.71 -8.91 3.37
CA ALA A 144 -14.36 -9.59 4.61
C ALA A 144 -15.21 -9.03 5.78
N ALA A 145 -15.60 -9.88 6.72
CA ALA A 145 -16.30 -9.42 7.91
C ALA A 145 -15.41 -8.47 8.73
N CYS A 146 -16.04 -7.65 9.59
CA CYS A 146 -15.25 -6.79 10.47
C CYS A 146 -14.31 -7.64 11.34
N LEU A 147 -13.02 -7.24 11.39
CA LEU A 147 -12.01 -7.94 12.17
C LEU A 147 -12.40 -8.12 13.65
N SER A 148 -13.23 -7.22 14.21
CA SER A 148 -13.71 -7.31 15.59
C SER A 148 -14.55 -8.55 15.89
N THR A 149 -15.01 -9.26 14.84
CA THR A 149 -15.71 -10.54 14.97
C THR A 149 -14.79 -11.69 15.37
N GLY A 150 -13.47 -11.56 15.12
CA GLY A 150 -12.50 -12.66 15.24
C GLY A 150 -12.66 -13.74 14.18
N ARG A 151 -13.48 -13.49 13.14
CA ARG A 151 -13.79 -14.37 12.01
C ARG A 151 -13.94 -13.53 10.75
N ALA A 152 -12.86 -12.86 10.35
CA ALA A 152 -12.87 -11.93 9.22
C ALA A 152 -13.17 -12.63 7.89
N MET A 153 -12.65 -13.84 7.70
CA MET A 153 -12.88 -14.65 6.50
C MET A 153 -13.02 -16.14 6.86
N PRO A 154 -13.84 -16.91 6.12
CA PRO A 154 -13.84 -18.36 6.21
C PRO A 154 -12.44 -18.93 5.90
N PRO A 155 -11.96 -19.97 6.61
CA PRO A 155 -10.64 -20.57 6.36
C PRO A 155 -10.44 -21.05 4.92
N GLU A 156 -11.49 -21.59 4.29
CA GLU A 156 -11.49 -22.02 2.90
C GLU A 156 -11.28 -20.86 1.92
N ARG A 157 -11.85 -19.69 2.18
CA ARG A 157 -11.62 -18.48 1.40
C ARG A 157 -10.18 -18.03 1.53
N VAL A 158 -9.62 -18.00 2.73
CA VAL A 158 -8.22 -17.64 2.97
C VAL A 158 -7.29 -18.59 2.23
N ALA A 159 -7.52 -19.90 2.31
CA ALA A 159 -6.72 -20.90 1.59
C ALA A 159 -6.79 -20.72 0.07
N TRP A 160 -7.98 -20.39 -0.45
CA TRP A 160 -8.17 -20.07 -1.87
C TRP A 160 -7.39 -18.84 -2.28
N LEU A 161 -7.58 -17.70 -1.61
CA LEU A 161 -6.92 -16.42 -1.93
C LEU A 161 -5.39 -16.53 -1.81
N TRP A 162 -4.91 -17.23 -0.79
CA TRP A 162 -3.49 -17.51 -0.62
C TRP A 162 -2.92 -18.25 -1.82
N ARG A 163 -3.64 -19.30 -2.30
CA ARG A 163 -3.24 -20.05 -3.50
C ARG A 163 -3.24 -19.18 -4.75
N GLN A 164 -4.28 -18.34 -4.94
CA GLN A 164 -4.29 -17.37 -6.04
C GLN A 164 -3.05 -16.46 -5.99
N GLY A 165 -2.66 -16.01 -4.79
CA GLY A 165 -1.44 -15.24 -4.58
C GLY A 165 -0.17 -16.02 -4.99
N LEU A 166 -0.04 -17.28 -4.55
CA LEU A 166 1.07 -18.15 -4.94
C LEU A 166 1.16 -18.31 -6.47
N ASP A 167 0.02 -18.57 -7.11
CA ASP A 167 -0.05 -18.77 -8.56
C ASP A 167 0.35 -17.50 -9.32
N LEU A 168 -0.12 -16.34 -8.88
CA LEU A 168 0.27 -15.04 -9.46
C LEU A 168 1.78 -14.79 -9.26
N GLY A 169 2.29 -14.95 -8.04
CA GLY A 169 3.70 -14.74 -7.73
C GLY A 169 4.63 -15.60 -8.58
N ALA A 170 4.22 -16.83 -8.90
CA ALA A 170 4.97 -17.73 -9.76
C ALA A 170 4.91 -17.37 -11.25
N ARG A 171 3.82 -16.70 -11.69
CA ARG A 171 3.61 -16.37 -13.13
C ARG A 171 4.32 -15.10 -13.58
N PHE A 172 4.46 -14.09 -12.72
CA PHE A 172 5.11 -12.84 -13.08
C PHE A 172 6.61 -13.07 -13.35
N GLN A 173 7.07 -12.64 -14.51
CA GLN A 173 8.46 -12.82 -14.97
C GLN A 173 9.27 -11.52 -14.97
N ARG A 174 8.63 -10.41 -14.69
CA ARG A 174 9.23 -9.07 -14.59
C ARG A 174 9.19 -8.61 -13.13
N PRO A 175 10.01 -7.62 -12.72
CA PRO A 175 9.83 -6.98 -11.42
C PRO A 175 8.43 -6.38 -11.30
N VAL A 176 7.82 -6.49 -10.12
CA VAL A 176 6.43 -6.12 -9.86
C VAL A 176 6.35 -5.02 -8.83
N LEU A 177 5.66 -3.92 -9.17
CA LEU A 177 5.13 -2.99 -8.19
C LEU A 177 3.79 -3.55 -7.69
N LEU A 178 3.74 -3.98 -6.44
CA LEU A 178 2.54 -4.48 -5.78
C LEU A 178 1.94 -3.35 -4.93
N THR A 179 0.69 -2.98 -5.23
CA THR A 179 -0.03 -1.89 -4.56
C THR A 179 -1.42 -2.30 -4.12
N GLU A 180 -2.08 -1.46 -3.33
CA GLU A 180 -3.41 -1.75 -2.79
C GLU A 180 -4.31 -0.52 -2.75
N CYS A 181 -5.63 -0.80 -2.74
CA CYS A 181 -6.62 0.13 -2.26
C CYS A 181 -7.64 -0.62 -1.38
N VAL A 182 -7.47 -0.48 -0.06
CA VAL A 182 -8.29 -1.18 0.95
C VAL A 182 -8.69 -0.21 2.04
N PRO A 183 -9.85 0.47 1.93
CA PRO A 183 -10.39 1.25 3.05
C PRO A 183 -10.48 0.41 4.32
N GLY A 184 -10.00 0.94 5.45
CA GLY A 184 -9.93 0.19 6.72
C GLY A 184 -8.74 -0.77 6.87
N GLY A 185 -7.98 -1.01 5.82
CA GLY A 185 -6.86 -1.97 5.77
C GLY A 185 -5.70 -1.67 6.72
N THR A 186 -5.52 -0.43 7.18
CA THR A 186 -4.52 -0.14 8.23
C THR A 186 -4.92 -0.72 9.59
N THR A 187 -6.23 -0.96 9.83
CA THR A 187 -6.69 -1.59 11.07
C THR A 187 -6.55 -3.11 11.00
N THR A 188 -6.83 -3.73 9.85
CA THR A 188 -6.55 -5.17 9.63
C THR A 188 -5.05 -5.44 9.66
N ALA A 189 -4.21 -4.53 9.14
CA ALA A 189 -2.75 -4.61 9.25
C ALA A 189 -2.29 -4.60 10.72
N GLN A 190 -2.85 -3.71 11.55
CA GLN A 190 -2.57 -3.69 12.99
C GLN A 190 -2.92 -5.02 13.65
N ALA A 191 -4.10 -5.55 13.34
CA ALA A 191 -4.58 -6.80 13.93
C ALA A 191 -3.69 -7.99 13.54
N VAL A 192 -3.32 -8.10 12.28
CA VAL A 192 -2.43 -9.15 11.75
C VAL A 192 -1.05 -9.09 12.41
N LEU A 193 -0.42 -7.92 12.45
CA LEU A 193 0.88 -7.76 13.07
C LEU A 193 0.85 -8.11 14.56
N THR A 194 -0.19 -7.68 15.28
CA THR A 194 -0.39 -7.99 16.69
C THR A 194 -0.59 -9.50 16.90
N ALA A 195 -1.40 -10.16 16.04
CA ALA A 195 -1.63 -11.60 16.10
C ALA A 195 -0.37 -12.43 15.84
N LEU A 196 0.55 -11.94 15.01
CA LEU A 196 1.87 -12.52 14.76
C LEU A 196 2.88 -12.27 15.90
N GLY A 197 2.48 -11.58 16.97
CA GLY A 197 3.34 -11.27 18.12
C GLY A 197 4.27 -10.06 17.90
N ILE A 198 4.04 -9.26 16.85
CA ILE A 198 4.82 -8.06 16.59
C ILE A 198 4.20 -6.89 17.34
N SER A 199 4.96 -6.29 18.27
CA SER A 199 4.51 -5.12 19.01
C SER A 199 4.47 -3.89 18.12
N VAL A 200 3.28 -3.46 17.71
CA VAL A 200 3.11 -2.31 16.80
C VAL A 200 2.91 -0.98 17.54
N GLY A 201 2.46 -1.02 18.79
CA GLY A 201 2.18 0.21 19.57
C GLY A 201 1.34 1.20 18.76
N ASN A 202 1.78 2.45 18.70
CA ASN A 202 1.15 3.51 17.93
C ASN A 202 1.82 3.73 16.54
N LEU A 203 2.45 2.70 15.96
CA LEU A 203 3.20 2.83 14.70
C LEU A 203 2.31 2.69 13.44
N ILE A 204 1.03 2.42 13.62
CA ILE A 204 0.11 2.22 12.51
C ILE A 204 -0.51 3.55 12.09
N SER A 205 -0.24 3.94 10.87
CA SER A 205 -0.80 5.14 10.25
C SER A 205 -2.29 4.98 9.85
N GLY A 206 -2.81 5.99 9.20
CA GLY A 206 -4.13 6.04 8.58
C GLY A 206 -4.26 7.28 7.72
N SER A 207 -5.31 7.35 6.90
CA SER A 207 -5.59 8.47 6.00
C SER A 207 -6.00 9.77 6.70
N ALA A 208 -6.47 9.70 7.95
CA ALA A 208 -6.78 10.87 8.76
C ALA A 208 -5.50 11.56 9.26
N ARG A 209 -5.57 12.90 9.44
CA ARG A 209 -4.47 13.68 10.03
C ARG A 209 -4.02 13.12 11.38
N GLN A 210 -4.98 12.74 12.21
CA GLN A 210 -4.75 12.00 13.45
C GLN A 210 -5.43 10.64 13.32
N PRO A 211 -4.66 9.55 13.11
CA PRO A 211 -5.24 8.22 13.03
C PRO A 211 -6.03 7.87 14.32
N PRO A 212 -7.19 7.23 14.22
CA PRO A 212 -8.03 6.90 15.37
C PRO A 212 -7.46 5.71 16.17
N GLN A 213 -6.32 5.91 16.83
CA GLN A 213 -5.53 4.85 17.47
C GLN A 213 -6.34 4.06 18.51
N GLU A 214 -7.14 4.76 19.33
CA GLU A 214 -7.95 4.10 20.36
C GLU A 214 -9.03 3.21 19.76
N LEU A 215 -9.75 3.69 18.75
CA LEU A 215 -10.76 2.89 18.05
C LEU A 215 -10.13 1.66 17.38
N LYS A 216 -8.99 1.84 16.72
CA LYS A 216 -8.24 0.72 16.13
C LYS A 216 -7.84 -0.30 17.20
N ARG A 217 -7.28 0.16 18.31
CA ARG A 217 -6.87 -0.71 19.43
C ARG A 217 -8.05 -1.51 19.98
N MET A 218 -9.18 -0.85 20.22
CA MET A 218 -10.40 -1.53 20.73
C MET A 218 -10.88 -2.63 19.80
N LEU A 219 -10.97 -2.34 18.47
CA LEU A 219 -11.42 -3.33 17.48
C LEU A 219 -10.46 -4.51 17.38
N VAL A 220 -9.15 -4.24 17.37
CA VAL A 220 -8.11 -5.27 17.33
C VAL A 220 -8.17 -6.17 18.55
N GLU A 221 -8.21 -5.60 19.75
CA GLU A 221 -8.30 -6.38 21.01
C GLU A 221 -9.58 -7.23 21.04
N GLN A 222 -10.70 -6.67 20.62
CA GLN A 222 -11.96 -7.40 20.55
C GLN A 222 -11.87 -8.60 19.57
N GLY A 223 -11.32 -8.37 18.38
CA GLY A 223 -11.14 -9.42 17.38
C GLY A 223 -10.24 -10.54 17.85
N LEU A 224 -9.07 -10.20 18.39
CA LEU A 224 -8.11 -11.18 18.89
C LEU A 224 -8.65 -11.99 20.07
N ARG A 225 -9.37 -11.37 21.01
CA ARG A 225 -10.03 -12.10 22.12
C ARG A 225 -11.05 -13.11 21.60
N ARG A 226 -11.85 -12.73 20.56
CA ARG A 226 -12.88 -13.62 20.00
C ARG A 226 -12.31 -14.73 19.12
N ALA A 227 -11.18 -14.46 18.46
CA ALA A 227 -10.53 -15.41 17.58
C ALA A 227 -9.96 -16.63 18.31
N SER A 228 -9.57 -16.47 19.58
CA SER A 228 -8.95 -17.54 20.39
C SER A 228 -7.80 -18.25 19.67
N LEU A 229 -6.91 -17.47 19.04
CA LEU A 229 -5.76 -18.00 18.31
C LEU A 229 -4.75 -18.68 19.28
N PRO A 230 -4.06 -19.74 18.80
CA PRO A 230 -2.97 -20.34 19.58
C PRO A 230 -1.81 -19.35 19.77
N PRO A 231 -0.87 -19.58 20.71
CA PRO A 231 0.26 -18.68 20.97
C PRO A 231 1.16 -18.41 19.75
N GLN A 232 1.24 -19.35 18.83
CA GLN A 232 1.97 -19.22 17.55
C GLN A 232 1.04 -19.58 16.40
N PRO A 233 0.16 -18.67 15.99
CA PRO A 233 -0.82 -18.97 14.96
C PRO A 233 -0.15 -19.00 13.57
N SER A 234 -0.64 -19.87 12.69
CA SER A 234 -0.22 -19.85 11.30
C SER A 234 -0.72 -18.57 10.60
N PRO A 235 -0.02 -18.06 9.57
CA PRO A 235 -0.47 -16.90 8.79
C PRO A 235 -1.92 -17.01 8.28
N LEU A 236 -2.32 -18.21 7.85
CA LEU A 236 -3.68 -18.46 7.36
C LEU A 236 -4.71 -18.35 8.49
N ALA A 237 -4.39 -18.85 9.69
CA ALA A 237 -5.28 -18.70 10.85
C ALA A 237 -5.43 -17.23 11.26
N VAL A 238 -4.34 -16.45 11.23
CA VAL A 238 -4.36 -15.01 11.50
C VAL A 238 -5.24 -14.29 10.48
N LEU A 239 -5.07 -14.59 9.19
CA LEU A 239 -5.86 -14.00 8.11
C LEU A 239 -7.36 -14.33 8.26
N ALA A 240 -7.70 -15.58 8.59
CA ALA A 240 -9.08 -15.98 8.82
C ALA A 240 -9.72 -15.25 10.00
N ALA A 241 -8.95 -15.01 11.04
CA ALA A 241 -9.42 -14.35 12.25
C ALA A 241 -9.61 -12.83 12.07
N VAL A 242 -8.60 -12.12 11.55
CA VAL A 242 -8.53 -10.66 11.62
C VAL A 242 -7.96 -9.98 10.36
N GLY A 243 -7.66 -10.73 9.30
CA GLY A 243 -7.11 -10.21 8.05
C GLY A 243 -8.16 -9.69 7.07
N ASP A 244 -7.72 -9.45 5.85
CA ASP A 244 -8.55 -9.07 4.71
C ASP A 244 -8.10 -9.79 3.42
N PRO A 245 -8.91 -9.76 2.33
CA PRO A 245 -8.61 -10.49 1.10
C PRO A 245 -7.32 -10.05 0.41
N PHE A 246 -7.01 -8.74 0.46
CA PHE A 246 -5.76 -8.20 -0.08
C PHE A 246 -4.55 -8.86 0.56
N GLN A 247 -4.51 -8.92 1.90
CA GLN A 247 -3.39 -9.47 2.65
C GLN A 247 -3.14 -10.95 2.30
N ALA A 248 -4.21 -11.72 2.08
CA ALA A 248 -4.09 -13.13 1.73
C ALA A 248 -3.45 -13.33 0.36
N VAL A 249 -3.90 -12.59 -0.67
CA VAL A 249 -3.34 -12.64 -2.02
C VAL A 249 -1.91 -12.09 -2.04
N ALA A 250 -1.69 -10.92 -1.45
CA ALA A 250 -0.39 -10.23 -1.48
C ALA A 250 0.70 -11.01 -0.75
N ALA A 251 0.41 -11.61 0.40
CA ALA A 251 1.37 -12.44 1.12
C ALA A 251 1.70 -13.74 0.36
N GLY A 252 0.68 -14.42 -0.21
CA GLY A 252 0.88 -15.57 -1.08
C GLY A 252 1.75 -15.22 -2.30
N PHE A 253 1.49 -14.05 -2.92
CA PHE A 253 2.30 -13.53 -4.03
C PHE A 253 3.78 -13.39 -3.63
N LEU A 254 4.07 -12.77 -2.48
CA LEU A 254 5.44 -12.59 -2.00
C LEU A 254 6.15 -13.92 -1.72
N VAL A 255 5.43 -14.91 -1.19
CA VAL A 255 6.00 -16.23 -0.92
C VAL A 255 6.48 -16.91 -2.20
N ALA A 256 5.73 -16.83 -3.29
CA ALA A 256 6.03 -17.53 -4.54
C ALA A 256 6.83 -16.70 -5.55
N SER A 257 6.78 -15.38 -5.48
CA SER A 257 7.50 -14.51 -6.42
C SER A 257 9.01 -14.74 -6.36
N ARG A 258 9.63 -14.84 -7.54
CA ARG A 258 11.09 -14.90 -7.69
C ARG A 258 11.67 -13.59 -8.19
N GLN A 259 10.81 -12.67 -8.60
CA GLN A 259 11.20 -11.37 -9.13
C GLN A 259 11.37 -10.33 -8.00
N PRO A 260 12.12 -9.26 -8.24
CA PRO A 260 12.10 -8.09 -7.36
C PRO A 260 10.66 -7.56 -7.19
N VAL A 261 10.27 -7.23 -5.96
CA VAL A 261 8.96 -6.68 -5.65
C VAL A 261 9.13 -5.36 -4.93
N LEU A 262 8.54 -4.30 -5.49
CA LEU A 262 8.36 -3.02 -4.83
C LEU A 262 6.96 -2.99 -4.21
N LEU A 263 6.89 -2.87 -2.89
CA LEU A 263 5.65 -2.80 -2.14
C LEU A 263 5.25 -1.34 -2.00
N GLY A 264 4.27 -0.90 -2.76
CA GLY A 264 3.80 0.48 -2.77
C GLY A 264 2.73 0.72 -1.71
N GLY A 265 3.09 1.41 -0.62
CA GLY A 265 2.17 1.69 0.47
C GLY A 265 2.84 1.91 1.82
N GLY A 266 2.13 1.61 2.89
CA GLY A 266 2.58 1.86 4.26
C GLY A 266 2.43 0.65 5.19
N SER A 267 1.70 0.84 6.30
CA SER A 267 1.51 -0.19 7.34
C SER A 267 0.90 -1.49 6.80
N GLN A 268 0.06 -1.42 5.77
CA GLN A 268 -0.52 -2.60 5.13
C GLN A 268 0.57 -3.46 4.46
N MET A 269 1.53 -2.84 3.78
CA MET A 269 2.63 -3.56 3.17
C MET A 269 3.59 -4.17 4.19
N ALA A 270 3.78 -3.53 5.35
CA ALA A 270 4.52 -4.12 6.46
C ALA A 270 3.83 -5.38 7.02
N ALA A 271 2.49 -5.39 7.08
CA ALA A 271 1.72 -6.57 7.49
C ALA A 271 1.80 -7.71 6.46
N VAL A 272 1.75 -7.38 5.16
CA VAL A 272 1.94 -8.35 4.06
C VAL A 272 3.34 -8.99 4.12
N LEU A 273 4.38 -8.19 4.34
CA LEU A 273 5.75 -8.70 4.56
C LEU A 273 5.80 -9.64 5.76
N ALA A 274 5.21 -9.25 6.88
CA ALA A 274 5.19 -10.08 8.10
C ALA A 274 4.49 -11.42 7.88
N LEU A 275 3.33 -11.44 7.19
CA LEU A 275 2.62 -12.67 6.83
C LEU A 275 3.45 -13.60 5.94
N ALA A 276 4.10 -13.03 4.90
CA ALA A 276 4.94 -13.79 4.01
C ALA A 276 6.17 -14.37 4.73
N LEU A 277 6.83 -13.56 5.57
CA LEU A 277 7.98 -13.99 6.38
C LEU A 277 7.58 -15.07 7.39
N ALA A 278 6.40 -14.97 8.01
CA ALA A 278 5.89 -15.97 8.95
C ALA A 278 5.61 -17.33 8.27
N ALA A 279 5.28 -17.33 6.98
CA ALA A 279 5.05 -18.54 6.19
C ALA A 279 6.33 -19.23 5.68
N LEU A 280 7.48 -18.55 5.79
CA LEU A 280 8.74 -19.01 5.20
C LEU A 280 9.72 -19.51 6.25
N GLU A 281 10.56 -20.49 5.85
CA GLU A 281 11.71 -20.92 6.63
C GLU A 281 12.83 -19.84 6.62
N PRO A 282 13.76 -19.85 7.59
CA PRO A 282 14.75 -18.78 7.79
C PRO A 282 15.55 -18.42 6.53
N ARG A 283 15.98 -19.41 5.74
CA ARG A 283 16.73 -19.17 4.48
C ARG A 283 15.85 -18.44 3.46
N ALA A 284 14.60 -18.86 3.28
CA ALA A 284 13.68 -18.24 2.34
C ALA A 284 13.25 -16.83 2.80
N ARG A 285 13.24 -16.54 4.13
CA ARG A 285 13.05 -15.18 4.65
C ARG A 285 14.16 -14.24 4.19
N GLN A 286 15.42 -14.69 4.23
CA GLN A 286 16.55 -13.91 3.74
C GLN A 286 16.46 -13.67 2.23
N ASP A 287 15.99 -14.65 1.46
CA ASP A 287 15.79 -14.49 0.01
C ASP A 287 14.65 -13.50 -0.28
N LEU A 288 13.56 -13.53 0.48
CA LEU A 288 12.49 -12.54 0.36
C LEU A 288 12.98 -11.14 0.72
N SER A 289 13.72 -10.97 1.81
CA SER A 289 14.20 -9.65 2.25
C SER A 289 15.13 -9.00 1.21
N ARG A 290 15.90 -9.76 0.45
CA ARG A 290 16.79 -9.23 -0.61
C ARG A 290 16.06 -8.74 -1.86
N ARG A 291 14.85 -9.25 -2.14
CA ARG A 291 14.09 -8.89 -3.34
C ARG A 291 12.88 -7.99 -3.09
N ALA A 292 12.48 -7.81 -1.83
CA ALA A 292 11.39 -6.94 -1.45
C ALA A 292 11.90 -5.57 -0.99
N LEU A 293 11.33 -4.50 -1.55
CA LEU A 293 11.58 -3.13 -1.17
C LEU A 293 10.25 -2.45 -0.86
N LEU A 294 10.14 -1.73 0.25
CA LEU A 294 8.97 -0.91 0.54
C LEU A 294 9.15 0.48 -0.05
N GLY A 295 8.19 0.93 -0.87
CA GLY A 295 8.14 2.28 -1.44
C GLY A 295 6.96 3.06 -0.89
N THR A 296 7.18 4.32 -0.45
CA THR A 296 6.12 5.13 0.15
C THR A 296 6.29 6.62 -0.14
N THR A 297 5.31 7.42 0.28
CA THR A 297 5.38 8.88 0.20
C THR A 297 6.28 9.46 1.29
N ALA A 298 6.80 10.65 1.04
CA ALA A 298 7.55 11.41 2.02
C ALA A 298 6.70 11.78 3.25
N TRP A 299 5.40 12.05 3.06
CA TRP A 299 4.47 12.39 4.15
C TRP A 299 4.26 11.23 5.14
N LEU A 300 4.17 10.01 4.61
CA LEU A 300 4.02 8.84 5.45
C LEU A 300 5.35 8.45 6.12
N ALA A 301 6.47 8.64 5.43
CA ALA A 301 7.79 8.39 5.97
C ALA A 301 8.15 9.29 7.16
N ASP A 302 7.72 10.56 7.09
CA ASP A 302 7.99 11.56 8.14
C ASP A 302 6.93 11.56 9.25
N GLU A 303 5.84 10.78 9.10
CA GLU A 303 4.78 10.75 10.10
C GLU A 303 5.31 10.24 11.45
N GLN A 304 5.19 11.11 12.44
CA GLN A 304 5.60 10.82 13.83
C GLN A 304 4.38 10.47 14.66
N LEU A 305 4.29 9.24 15.10
CA LEU A 305 3.21 8.73 15.94
C LEU A 305 3.74 8.33 17.32
N GLY A 306 2.89 8.52 18.33
CA GLY A 306 3.20 8.18 19.70
C GLY A 306 4.11 9.20 20.42
N PRO A 307 4.44 8.94 21.70
CA PRO A 307 5.16 9.89 22.56
C PRO A 307 6.63 10.07 22.17
N GLU A 308 7.24 9.08 21.51
CA GLU A 308 8.67 9.10 21.16
C GLU A 308 8.98 9.91 19.91
N ARG A 309 7.95 10.39 19.19
CA ARG A 309 8.07 11.18 17.95
C ARG A 309 9.06 10.59 16.93
N GLN A 310 9.01 9.27 16.76
CA GLN A 310 9.85 8.57 15.80
C GLN A 310 9.09 8.37 14.47
N PRO A 311 9.78 8.32 13.31
CA PRO A 311 9.17 8.00 12.03
C PRO A 311 8.49 6.62 12.08
N ALA A 312 7.16 6.62 12.17
CA ALA A 312 6.38 5.43 12.54
C ALA A 312 6.59 4.25 11.58
N LEU A 313 6.55 4.50 10.27
CA LEU A 313 6.68 3.43 9.27
C LEU A 313 8.08 2.81 9.26
N GLY A 314 9.13 3.63 9.39
CA GLY A 314 10.50 3.13 9.47
C GLY A 314 10.71 2.23 10.69
N TRP A 315 10.17 2.63 11.84
CA TRP A 315 10.22 1.82 13.06
C TRP A 315 9.39 0.54 12.96
N LEU A 316 8.23 0.59 12.30
CA LEU A 316 7.41 -0.59 12.05
C LEU A 316 8.17 -1.60 11.19
N LEU A 317 8.82 -1.13 10.12
CA LEU A 317 9.64 -1.98 9.24
C LEU A 317 10.80 -2.63 10.01
N ASP A 318 11.49 -1.86 10.85
CA ASP A 318 12.56 -2.39 11.73
C ASP A 318 12.04 -3.46 12.69
N ARG A 319 10.86 -3.27 13.31
CA ARG A 319 10.26 -4.27 14.20
C ARG A 319 9.89 -5.56 13.50
N VAL A 320 9.34 -5.47 12.28
CA VAL A 320 9.08 -6.66 11.45
C VAL A 320 10.39 -7.37 11.12
N GLY A 321 11.42 -6.64 10.68
CA GLY A 321 12.73 -7.20 10.38
C GLY A 321 13.38 -7.89 11.59
N GLN A 322 13.33 -7.25 12.76
CA GLN A 322 13.85 -7.81 14.02
C GLN A 322 13.11 -9.08 14.45
N HIS A 323 11.77 -9.11 14.31
CA HIS A 323 10.97 -10.27 14.70
C HIS A 323 11.33 -11.53 13.87
N PHE A 324 11.66 -11.37 12.59
CA PHE A 324 12.00 -12.48 11.70
C PHE A 324 13.50 -12.65 11.44
N ASP A 325 14.34 -11.87 12.10
CA ASP A 325 15.81 -11.84 11.94
C ASP A 325 16.24 -11.64 10.48
N VAL A 326 15.66 -10.64 9.81
CA VAL A 326 15.99 -10.24 8.45
C VAL A 326 16.13 -8.73 8.30
N PRO A 327 17.06 -8.24 7.47
CA PRO A 327 17.11 -6.82 7.12
C PRO A 327 15.98 -6.47 6.15
N LEU A 328 15.13 -5.52 6.48
CA LEU A 328 14.13 -4.98 5.58
C LEU A 328 14.53 -3.58 5.12
N CYS A 329 14.25 -3.26 3.87
CA CYS A 329 14.55 -1.97 3.26
C CYS A 329 13.28 -1.25 2.81
N GLY A 330 13.30 0.06 2.92
CA GLY A 330 12.27 0.92 2.37
C GLY A 330 12.84 2.27 1.93
N VAL A 331 12.16 2.92 1.00
CA VAL A 331 12.52 4.23 0.47
C VAL A 331 11.26 5.06 0.28
N ALA A 332 11.31 6.32 0.72
CA ALA A 332 10.27 7.30 0.43
C ALA A 332 10.62 8.13 -0.80
N SER A 333 9.61 8.49 -1.60
CA SER A 333 9.74 9.47 -2.67
C SER A 333 10.13 10.83 -2.12
N GLY A 334 10.79 11.65 -2.94
CA GLY A 334 11.22 13.02 -2.58
C GLY A 334 10.21 14.11 -2.94
N VAL A 335 9.02 13.73 -3.42
CA VAL A 335 7.99 14.71 -3.82
C VAL A 335 7.37 15.37 -2.60
N ARG A 336 7.26 16.70 -2.64
CA ARG A 336 6.66 17.56 -1.60
C ARG A 336 5.80 18.65 -2.23
N PHE A 337 4.76 19.06 -1.52
CA PHE A 337 3.80 20.05 -1.99
C PHE A 337 3.80 21.36 -1.20
N HIS A 338 4.89 21.67 -0.47
CA HIS A 338 4.97 22.89 0.35
C HIS A 338 4.67 24.16 -0.47
N ASP A 339 5.25 24.25 -1.67
CA ASP A 339 5.16 25.42 -2.55
C ASP A 339 4.04 25.28 -3.61
N SER A 340 3.22 24.26 -3.53
CA SER A 340 2.12 24.05 -4.48
C SER A 340 1.08 25.16 -4.38
N SER A 341 0.58 25.64 -5.51
CA SER A 341 -0.55 26.56 -5.59
C SER A 341 -1.87 25.91 -5.12
N SER A 342 -1.99 24.58 -5.27
CA SER A 342 -3.18 23.83 -4.91
C SER A 342 -3.28 23.56 -3.41
N GLN A 343 -4.38 24.00 -2.77
CA GLN A 343 -4.66 23.68 -1.37
C GLN A 343 -4.83 22.16 -1.18
N LEU A 344 -5.47 21.46 -2.13
CA LEU A 344 -5.68 20.02 -2.07
C LEU A 344 -4.37 19.23 -2.01
N LEU A 345 -3.33 19.70 -2.68
CA LEU A 345 -2.00 19.11 -2.61
C LEU A 345 -1.28 19.50 -1.31
N ARG A 346 -1.37 20.76 -0.88
CA ARG A 346 -0.78 21.19 0.41
C ARG A 346 -1.36 20.47 1.62
N ASP A 347 -2.57 19.92 1.52
CA ASP A 347 -3.17 19.15 2.60
C ASP A 347 -2.40 17.86 2.92
N TYR A 348 -1.64 17.31 1.97
CA TYR A 348 -0.70 16.21 2.24
C TYR A 348 0.39 16.64 3.24
N GLU A 349 0.92 17.86 3.12
CA GLU A 349 1.90 18.41 4.08
C GLU A 349 1.30 18.64 5.48
N ARG A 350 -0.01 18.82 5.53
CA ARG A 350 -0.77 18.92 6.79
C ARG A 350 -1.10 17.56 7.41
N GLY A 351 -0.70 16.46 6.78
CA GLY A 351 -0.89 15.09 7.24
C GLY A 351 -2.23 14.45 6.90
N TYR A 352 -2.95 14.98 5.91
CA TYR A 352 -4.14 14.34 5.36
C TYR A 352 -3.78 13.40 4.21
N VAL A 353 -4.56 12.36 4.02
CA VAL A 353 -4.43 11.33 2.97
C VAL A 353 -3.13 10.52 3.08
N LYS A 354 -1.98 11.09 2.87
CA LYS A 354 -0.60 10.60 3.00
C LYS A 354 -0.19 9.49 2.01
N GLU A 355 -0.97 8.45 1.80
CA GLU A 355 -0.64 7.30 0.94
C GLU A 355 -1.91 6.58 0.47
N GLY A 356 -1.82 5.82 -0.62
CA GLY A 356 -2.84 4.97 -1.20
C GLY A 356 -2.56 4.72 -2.67
N VAL A 357 -3.06 3.61 -3.19
CA VAL A 357 -2.90 3.21 -4.60
C VAL A 357 -1.42 3.21 -5.07
N GLY A 358 -0.49 3.06 -4.10
CA GLY A 358 0.94 3.03 -4.37
C GLY A 358 1.56 4.36 -4.79
N ALA A 359 0.94 5.49 -4.46
CA ALA A 359 1.40 6.82 -4.87
C ALA A 359 2.89 7.06 -4.59
N GLY A 360 3.36 6.73 -3.38
CA GLY A 360 4.76 6.93 -3.02
C GLY A 360 5.73 6.08 -3.83
N ALA A 361 5.38 4.82 -4.08
CA ALA A 361 6.23 3.92 -4.86
C ALA A 361 6.26 4.31 -6.34
N LEU A 362 5.13 4.72 -6.93
CA LEU A 362 5.06 5.22 -8.30
C LEU A 362 5.86 6.52 -8.46
N LEU A 363 5.71 7.48 -7.54
CA LEU A 363 6.52 8.70 -7.53
C LEU A 363 8.02 8.40 -7.37
N LEU A 364 8.38 7.44 -6.50
CA LEU A 364 9.77 6.98 -6.36
C LEU A 364 10.30 6.40 -7.67
N LEU A 365 9.52 5.54 -8.34
CA LEU A 365 9.92 4.96 -9.63
C LEU A 365 10.09 6.05 -10.70
N ALA A 366 9.18 7.01 -10.79
CA ALA A 366 9.31 8.14 -11.71
C ALA A 366 10.62 8.92 -11.46
N GLN A 367 10.96 9.17 -10.18
CA GLN A 367 12.23 9.81 -9.84
C GLN A 367 13.45 8.94 -10.16
N LEU A 368 13.39 7.62 -9.96
CA LEU A 368 14.46 6.69 -10.35
C LEU A 368 14.68 6.66 -11.87
N GLN A 369 13.62 6.94 -12.64
CA GLN A 369 13.68 7.09 -14.10
C GLN A 369 14.05 8.52 -14.54
N GLY A 370 14.48 9.37 -13.60
CA GLY A 370 15.04 10.68 -13.87
C GLY A 370 14.02 11.82 -13.85
N GLN A 371 12.76 11.59 -13.48
CA GLN A 371 11.80 12.69 -13.33
C GLN A 371 12.16 13.56 -12.12
N PRO A 372 12.39 14.87 -12.29
CA PRO A 372 12.67 15.74 -11.17
C PRO A 372 11.43 15.90 -10.28
N PRO A 373 11.58 16.02 -8.95
CA PRO A 373 10.44 16.22 -8.05
C PRO A 373 9.53 17.38 -8.46
N GLN A 374 10.12 18.49 -8.90
CA GLN A 374 9.37 19.67 -9.31
C GLN A 374 8.46 19.41 -10.52
N ALA A 375 8.93 18.65 -11.51
CA ALA A 375 8.11 18.29 -12.68
C ALA A 375 6.90 17.42 -12.29
N LEU A 376 7.08 16.52 -11.31
CA LEU A 376 5.99 15.70 -10.76
C LEU A 376 4.98 16.57 -9.97
N VAL A 377 5.46 17.56 -9.21
CA VAL A 377 4.58 18.53 -8.52
C VAL A 377 3.72 19.29 -9.52
N GLU A 378 4.33 19.88 -10.54
CA GLU A 378 3.64 20.64 -11.59
C GLU A 378 2.63 19.77 -12.35
N ALA A 379 2.96 18.50 -12.61
CA ALA A 379 2.05 17.56 -13.24
C ALA A 379 0.85 17.24 -12.33
N CYS A 380 1.07 17.09 -11.02
CA CYS A 380 -0.01 16.91 -10.04
C CYS A 380 -0.91 18.16 -9.96
N GLU A 381 -0.36 19.37 -10.00
CA GLU A 381 -1.13 20.62 -10.02
C GLU A 381 -2.05 20.68 -11.24
N ARG A 382 -1.50 20.45 -12.43
CA ARG A 382 -2.31 20.39 -13.67
C ARG A 382 -3.38 19.30 -13.62
N ALA A 383 -3.09 18.16 -12.98
CA ALA A 383 -4.06 17.09 -12.84
C ALA A 383 -5.20 17.47 -11.86
N VAL A 384 -4.89 18.20 -10.78
CA VAL A 384 -5.91 18.71 -9.85
C VAL A 384 -6.83 19.73 -10.52
N GLU A 385 -6.29 20.64 -11.35
CA GLU A 385 -7.08 21.63 -12.08
C GLU A 385 -8.10 21.00 -13.05
N ARG A 386 -7.80 19.80 -13.53
CA ARG A 386 -8.66 19.03 -14.46
C ARG A 386 -9.69 18.17 -13.75
N LEU A 387 -9.62 18.01 -12.42
CA LEU A 387 -10.66 17.29 -11.70
C LEU A 387 -11.98 18.06 -11.76
N PRO A 388 -13.12 17.38 -11.99
CA PRO A 388 -14.42 18.00 -11.89
C PRO A 388 -14.61 18.64 -10.51
N SER A 389 -15.11 19.88 -10.49
CA SER A 389 -15.52 20.52 -9.26
C SER A 389 -16.51 19.59 -8.54
N SER A 390 -16.22 19.23 -7.28
CA SER A 390 -17.19 18.48 -6.49
C SER A 390 -18.52 19.23 -6.45
N PRO A 391 -19.66 18.55 -6.69
CA PRO A 391 -20.97 19.18 -6.66
C PRO A 391 -21.32 19.76 -5.28
#